data_68056d044149872bd862543193e1e13f
#
_entry.id   68056d044149872bd862543193e1e13f
#
_cell.length_a   1.000
_cell.length_b   1.000
_cell.length_c   1.000
_cell.angle_alpha   90.00
_cell.angle_beta   90.00
_cell.angle_gamma   90.00
#
_symmetry.space_group_name_H-M   'P 1'
#
loop_
_entity.id
_entity.type
_entity.pdbx_description
1 polymer ?
#
loop_
_entity_poly.entity_id
_entity_poly.type
_entity_poly.pdbx_seq_one_letter_code
_entity_poly.pdbx_strand_id
1 'polypeptide(L)'
;MPRVALRDIRKRFGATEALRGASLVLEPGSVHALLGENGAGKTTLVRTLYGSVRPDSGVIELDGQRVEIENPSRALALGIGMVHQHFMLVPALSVAENLLLGEPGSAWLPPSRRNAEARALLDRFGLALDPEARTDTLAVAQMQRLEIARALARGANVLVLDEPTAVLAPSEVDELLALLARLREEGKSIVLISHKLEEITAVCDRVTVLRAGETVASQPLAGLDAGQLGRLMVGDALPPPGRPPDVEPGPLALALEGVHAGGLAGIDLELRAGELVALAGIDGNGQGPLEELLAGVRALEAGSLRVLLPPLALLSGDRQRTGLVLDFSVAENLVLPEAASGGGPPVFSAGLVRSKALHEAAREAIARFEIKAQPDDPARSLSGGNQQKLCVARCLRSRPRVLVAVNPTRGLDLAATAAVREELRREVRAGTAVLLISTELDEVLELGTRIAVLFRGRLLPVAREAHTRQAIGRLMLGEGVA
;
A
#
# COMPACT_ATOMS: atom_id res chain seq x y z
N MET A 1 13.57 -22.00 -20.20
CA MET A 1 13.36 -21.49 -18.84
C MET A 1 12.67 -22.58 -18.03
N PRO A 2 12.96 -22.75 -16.73
CA PRO A 2 12.38 -23.82 -15.96
C PRO A 2 10.91 -23.58 -15.67
N ARG A 3 10.10 -24.63 -15.72
CA ARG A 3 8.77 -24.68 -15.14
C ARG A 3 8.90 -24.85 -13.64
N VAL A 4 8.29 -23.96 -12.87
CA VAL A 4 8.32 -24.02 -11.40
C VAL A 4 6.97 -24.51 -10.89
N ALA A 5 6.97 -25.48 -10.00
CA ALA A 5 5.74 -25.92 -9.32
C ALA A 5 5.97 -26.04 -7.81
N LEU A 6 5.11 -25.38 -7.04
CA LEU A 6 4.95 -25.59 -5.61
C LEU A 6 3.68 -26.40 -5.42
N ARG A 7 3.74 -27.51 -4.68
CA ARG A 7 2.60 -28.41 -4.47
C ARG A 7 2.37 -28.66 -2.99
N ASP A 8 1.15 -28.43 -2.55
CA ASP A 8 0.68 -28.70 -1.18
C ASP A 8 1.60 -28.12 -0.09
N ILE A 9 2.10 -26.91 -0.31
CA ILE A 9 3.00 -26.23 0.63
C ILE A 9 2.25 -25.89 1.91
N ARG A 10 2.77 -26.38 3.04
CA ARG A 10 2.25 -26.07 4.37
C ARG A 10 3.30 -25.36 5.19
N LYS A 11 2.85 -24.35 5.95
CA LYS A 11 3.71 -23.61 6.86
C LYS A 11 2.94 -23.07 8.05
N ARG A 12 3.48 -23.32 9.23
CA ARG A 12 2.97 -22.80 10.51
C ARG A 12 4.00 -21.90 11.17
N PHE A 13 3.53 -20.81 11.75
CA PHE A 13 4.31 -19.93 12.61
C PHE A 13 3.62 -19.87 13.99
N GLY A 14 4.19 -20.56 14.98
CA GLY A 14 3.53 -20.70 16.29
C GLY A 14 2.13 -21.32 16.16
N ALA A 15 1.12 -20.61 16.60
CA ALA A 15 -0.28 -21.05 16.50
C ALA A 15 -0.92 -20.77 15.13
N THR A 16 -0.29 -19.96 14.26
CA THR A 16 -0.86 -19.54 12.98
C THR A 16 -0.42 -20.45 11.84
N GLU A 17 -1.36 -21.10 11.17
CA GLU A 17 -1.13 -21.80 9.90
C GLU A 17 -1.18 -20.79 8.75
N ALA A 18 -0.02 -20.38 8.28
CA ALA A 18 0.08 -19.41 7.18
C ALA A 18 -0.18 -20.03 5.80
N LEU A 19 0.18 -21.32 5.61
CA LEU A 19 -0.11 -22.11 4.41
C LEU A 19 -0.69 -23.46 4.81
N ARG A 20 -1.79 -23.84 4.15
CA ARG A 20 -2.59 -25.05 4.45
C ARG A 20 -2.68 -26.03 3.28
N GLY A 21 -1.65 -26.04 2.42
CA GLY A 21 -1.64 -26.83 1.18
C GLY A 21 -1.70 -25.91 -0.06
N ALA A 22 -1.04 -24.75 0.01
CA ALA A 22 -0.96 -23.84 -1.11
C ALA A 22 -0.15 -24.42 -2.27
N SER A 23 -0.62 -24.18 -3.48
CA SER A 23 0.03 -24.64 -4.72
C SER A 23 0.10 -23.50 -5.73
N LEU A 24 1.21 -23.46 -6.49
CA LEU A 24 1.45 -22.50 -7.57
C LEU A 24 2.19 -23.18 -8.69
N VAL A 25 1.78 -22.99 -9.93
CA VAL A 25 2.49 -23.48 -11.09
C VAL A 25 2.80 -22.29 -12.01
N LEU A 26 4.09 -22.01 -12.19
CA LEU A 26 4.62 -20.99 -13.06
C LEU A 26 5.11 -21.63 -14.36
N GLU A 27 4.47 -21.29 -15.45
CA GLU A 27 4.88 -21.78 -16.77
C GLU A 27 6.09 -20.97 -17.29
N PRO A 28 6.96 -21.59 -18.10
CA PRO A 28 8.11 -20.90 -18.68
C PRO A 28 7.72 -19.69 -19.53
N GLY A 29 8.43 -18.56 -19.36
CA GLY A 29 8.20 -17.34 -20.17
C GLY A 29 6.82 -16.73 -19.98
N SER A 30 6.24 -16.83 -18.82
CA SER A 30 4.92 -16.25 -18.49
C SER A 30 4.98 -15.29 -17.31
N VAL A 31 4.04 -14.36 -17.27
CA VAL A 31 3.76 -13.53 -16.09
C VAL A 31 2.57 -14.12 -15.36
N HIS A 32 2.78 -14.54 -14.13
CA HIS A 32 1.80 -15.21 -13.31
C HIS A 32 1.41 -14.33 -12.11
N ALA A 33 0.15 -13.95 -12.04
CA ALA A 33 -0.39 -13.23 -10.88
C ALA A 33 -0.59 -14.15 -9.69
N LEU A 34 -0.12 -13.74 -8.51
CA LEU A 34 -0.46 -14.37 -7.24
C LEU A 34 -1.31 -13.41 -6.42
N LEU A 35 -2.61 -13.69 -6.38
CA LEU A 35 -3.64 -12.86 -5.75
C LEU A 35 -4.12 -13.44 -4.41
N GLY A 36 -4.80 -12.63 -3.64
CA GLY A 36 -5.43 -12.99 -2.37
C GLY A 36 -5.43 -11.83 -1.39
N GLU A 37 -6.24 -11.92 -0.35
CA GLU A 37 -6.31 -10.91 0.72
C GLU A 37 -5.00 -10.81 1.51
N ASN A 38 -4.86 -9.74 2.32
CA ASN A 38 -3.76 -9.63 3.26
C ASN A 38 -3.86 -10.76 4.30
N GLY A 39 -2.72 -11.44 4.53
CA GLY A 39 -2.71 -12.64 5.36
C GLY A 39 -3.12 -13.95 4.66
N ALA A 40 -3.48 -13.93 3.38
CA ALA A 40 -3.80 -15.14 2.61
C ALA A 40 -2.62 -16.12 2.41
N GLY A 41 -1.38 -15.70 2.74
CA GLY A 41 -0.19 -16.54 2.62
C GLY A 41 0.68 -16.25 1.40
N LYS A 42 0.37 -15.26 0.56
CA LYS A 42 1.11 -14.94 -0.68
C LYS A 42 2.61 -14.77 -0.45
N THR A 43 2.98 -13.82 0.41
CA THR A 43 4.38 -13.54 0.73
C THR A 43 5.06 -14.75 1.37
N THR A 44 4.36 -15.55 2.17
CA THR A 44 4.90 -16.79 2.76
C THR A 44 5.20 -17.81 1.67
N LEU A 45 4.29 -17.99 0.70
CA LEU A 45 4.48 -18.94 -0.41
C LEU A 45 5.69 -18.58 -1.27
N VAL A 46 5.83 -17.29 -1.66
CA VAL A 46 6.96 -16.86 -2.47
C VAL A 46 8.28 -16.83 -1.70
N ARG A 47 8.25 -16.52 -0.40
CA ARG A 47 9.42 -16.66 0.47
C ARG A 47 9.86 -18.13 0.62
N THR A 48 8.94 -19.09 0.50
CA THR A 48 9.28 -20.51 0.44
C THR A 48 10.00 -20.82 -0.87
N LEU A 49 9.55 -20.28 -2.00
CA LEU A 49 10.23 -20.42 -3.29
C LEU A 49 11.61 -19.75 -3.30
N TYR A 50 11.77 -18.62 -2.62
CA TYR A 50 13.05 -17.90 -2.50
C TYR A 50 13.97 -18.48 -1.42
N GLY A 51 13.50 -19.47 -0.63
CA GLY A 51 14.29 -20.11 0.43
C GLY A 51 14.48 -19.30 1.71
N SER A 52 13.76 -18.17 1.87
CA SER A 52 13.76 -17.38 3.11
C SER A 52 12.86 -18.00 4.19
N VAL A 53 11.95 -18.88 3.80
CA VAL A 53 11.06 -19.63 4.68
C VAL A 53 11.12 -21.09 4.28
N ARG A 54 11.47 -21.97 5.21
CA ARG A 54 11.42 -23.42 4.98
C ARG A 54 9.98 -23.92 5.18
N PRO A 55 9.38 -24.63 4.20
CA PRO A 55 8.07 -25.23 4.37
C PRO A 55 8.12 -26.37 5.41
N ASP A 56 7.01 -26.64 6.08
CA ASP A 56 6.89 -27.77 7.02
C ASP A 56 6.57 -29.06 6.23
N SER A 57 5.85 -28.93 5.10
CA SER A 57 5.61 -30.02 4.15
C SER A 57 5.26 -29.46 2.77
N GLY A 58 5.17 -30.35 1.77
CA GLY A 58 4.95 -30.02 0.38
C GLY A 58 6.20 -30.25 -0.46
N VAL A 59 6.11 -29.92 -1.77
CA VAL A 59 7.19 -30.17 -2.73
C VAL A 59 7.40 -28.95 -3.61
N ILE A 60 8.66 -28.62 -3.88
CA ILE A 60 9.06 -27.64 -4.89
C ILE A 60 9.70 -28.41 -6.05
N GLU A 61 9.24 -28.18 -7.26
CA GLU A 61 9.75 -28.81 -8.48
C GLU A 61 10.26 -27.75 -9.46
N LEU A 62 11.40 -28.04 -10.08
CA LEU A 62 11.92 -27.32 -11.25
C LEU A 62 12.01 -28.31 -12.41
N ASP A 63 11.30 -28.05 -13.52
CA ASP A 63 11.20 -28.95 -14.67
C ASP A 63 10.79 -30.39 -14.29
N GLY A 64 9.89 -30.51 -13.32
CA GLY A 64 9.39 -31.78 -12.80
C GLY A 64 10.36 -32.51 -11.86
N GLN A 65 11.52 -31.95 -11.59
CA GLN A 65 12.46 -32.50 -10.60
C GLN A 65 12.29 -31.83 -9.25
N ARG A 66 12.13 -32.62 -8.20
CA ARG A 66 12.06 -32.12 -6.84
C ARG A 66 13.37 -31.44 -6.45
N VAL A 67 13.28 -30.23 -5.91
CA VAL A 67 14.42 -29.48 -5.42
C VAL A 67 14.19 -29.04 -3.98
N GLU A 68 15.27 -28.95 -3.21
CA GLU A 68 15.26 -28.33 -1.89
C GLU A 68 15.91 -26.95 -1.98
N ILE A 69 15.19 -25.94 -1.48
CA ILE A 69 15.65 -24.56 -1.45
C ILE A 69 15.77 -24.15 0.02
N GLU A 70 16.98 -24.32 0.55
CA GLU A 70 17.23 -24.13 1.99
C GLU A 70 17.49 -22.67 2.37
N ASN A 71 17.92 -21.86 1.41
CA ASN A 71 18.29 -20.46 1.62
C ASN A 71 18.26 -19.67 0.31
N PRO A 72 18.28 -18.32 0.37
CA PRO A 72 18.26 -17.45 -0.81
C PRO A 72 19.44 -17.66 -1.79
N SER A 73 20.62 -18.03 -1.29
CA SER A 73 21.78 -18.32 -2.15
C SER A 73 21.50 -19.53 -3.03
N ARG A 74 20.82 -20.56 -2.50
CA ARG A 74 20.42 -21.73 -3.28
C ARG A 74 19.35 -21.37 -4.32
N ALA A 75 18.37 -20.50 -3.98
CA ALA A 75 17.37 -20.01 -4.93
C ALA A 75 18.03 -19.26 -6.09
N LEU A 76 18.97 -18.35 -5.79
CA LEU A 76 19.73 -17.64 -6.81
C LEU A 76 20.55 -18.56 -7.70
N ALA A 77 21.22 -19.59 -7.13
CA ALA A 77 21.94 -20.58 -7.91
C ALA A 77 21.03 -21.42 -8.84
N LEU A 78 19.74 -21.52 -8.52
CA LEU A 78 18.71 -22.14 -9.35
C LEU A 78 18.05 -21.14 -10.33
N GLY A 79 18.53 -19.89 -10.36
CA GLY A 79 18.02 -18.85 -11.24
C GLY A 79 16.71 -18.20 -10.74
N ILE A 80 16.42 -18.27 -9.44
CA ILE A 80 15.23 -17.65 -8.83
C ILE A 80 15.66 -16.39 -8.09
N GLY A 81 15.20 -15.22 -8.55
CA GLY A 81 15.40 -13.93 -7.92
C GLY A 81 14.13 -13.38 -7.29
N MET A 82 14.27 -12.56 -6.27
CA MET A 82 13.12 -11.89 -5.61
C MET A 82 13.41 -10.41 -5.42
N VAL A 83 12.42 -9.60 -5.77
CA VAL A 83 12.32 -8.18 -5.46
C VAL A 83 11.30 -8.04 -4.33
N HIS A 84 11.77 -7.55 -3.19
CA HIS A 84 10.98 -7.46 -1.96
C HIS A 84 10.11 -6.19 -1.95
N GLN A 85 9.05 -6.21 -1.16
CA GLN A 85 8.15 -5.07 -0.94
C GLN A 85 8.89 -3.83 -0.37
N HIS A 86 9.94 -4.05 0.45
CA HIS A 86 10.84 -3.00 0.91
C HIS A 86 12.19 -3.15 0.23
N PHE A 87 12.75 -2.04 -0.25
CA PHE A 87 14.03 -2.07 -0.93
C PHE A 87 15.15 -2.64 -0.06
N MET A 88 15.87 -3.61 -0.63
CA MET A 88 17.03 -4.24 0.01
C MET A 88 18.34 -3.66 -0.52
N LEU A 89 18.30 -2.38 -0.93
CA LEU A 89 19.45 -1.61 -1.38
C LEU A 89 20.19 -1.02 -0.18
N VAL A 90 21.50 -0.84 -0.32
CA VAL A 90 22.30 -0.14 0.67
C VAL A 90 22.34 1.35 0.29
N PRO A 91 21.70 2.25 1.06
CA PRO A 91 21.54 3.66 0.68
C PRO A 91 22.85 4.41 0.47
N ALA A 92 23.87 4.08 1.27
CA ALA A 92 25.19 4.73 1.21
C ALA A 92 26.04 4.34 -0.01
N LEU A 93 25.70 3.25 -0.70
CA LEU A 93 26.42 2.76 -1.86
C LEU A 93 25.90 3.38 -3.15
N SER A 94 26.75 3.40 -4.20
CA SER A 94 26.35 3.79 -5.55
C SER A 94 25.47 2.72 -6.21
N VAL A 95 24.85 3.07 -7.34
CA VAL A 95 24.13 2.13 -8.21
C VAL A 95 25.03 0.96 -8.60
N ALA A 96 26.28 1.24 -9.05
CA ALA A 96 27.22 0.19 -9.43
C ALA A 96 27.59 -0.72 -8.27
N GLU A 97 27.79 -0.17 -7.08
CA GLU A 97 28.11 -0.94 -5.89
C GLU A 97 26.97 -1.84 -5.46
N ASN A 98 25.72 -1.33 -5.47
CA ASN A 98 24.53 -2.14 -5.17
C ASN A 98 24.31 -3.24 -6.21
N LEU A 99 24.52 -2.94 -7.50
CA LEU A 99 24.30 -3.90 -8.59
C LEU A 99 25.26 -5.08 -8.50
N LEU A 100 26.54 -4.80 -8.21
CA LEU A 100 27.61 -5.80 -8.14
C LEU A 100 27.83 -6.36 -6.72
N LEU A 101 27.07 -5.92 -5.74
CA LEU A 101 27.20 -6.37 -4.35
C LEU A 101 27.01 -7.89 -4.24
N GLY A 102 28.00 -8.59 -3.71
CA GLY A 102 27.99 -10.05 -3.56
C GLY A 102 28.48 -10.85 -4.76
N GLU A 103 28.86 -10.19 -5.86
CA GLU A 103 29.59 -10.84 -6.97
C GLU A 103 31.02 -11.15 -6.56
N PRO A 104 31.58 -12.35 -6.87
CA PRO A 104 32.94 -12.71 -6.53
C PRO A 104 33.95 -11.71 -7.11
N GLY A 105 34.79 -11.13 -6.25
CA GLY A 105 35.83 -10.18 -6.67
C GLY A 105 35.36 -8.74 -6.86
N SER A 106 34.07 -8.43 -6.77
CA SER A 106 33.54 -7.08 -6.99
C SER A 106 34.09 -6.03 -6.03
N ALA A 107 34.40 -6.42 -4.79
CA ALA A 107 34.97 -5.53 -3.77
C ALA A 107 36.38 -5.00 -4.13
N TRP A 108 37.08 -5.70 -5.02
CA TRP A 108 38.47 -5.37 -5.44
C TRP A 108 38.53 -4.68 -6.81
N LEU A 109 37.39 -4.46 -7.47
CA LEU A 109 37.34 -3.78 -8.76
C LEU A 109 37.65 -2.28 -8.59
N PRO A 110 38.57 -1.72 -9.40
CA PRO A 110 38.71 -0.29 -9.49
C PRO A 110 37.40 0.40 -9.86
N PRO A 111 37.10 1.60 -9.31
CA PRO A 111 35.83 2.30 -9.57
C PRO A 111 35.48 2.42 -11.04
N SER A 112 36.46 2.74 -11.90
CA SER A 112 36.23 2.86 -13.35
C SER A 112 35.75 1.55 -14.01
N ARG A 113 36.37 0.43 -13.62
CA ARG A 113 35.96 -0.90 -14.15
C ARG A 113 34.63 -1.32 -13.59
N ARG A 114 34.39 -1.12 -12.29
CA ARG A 114 33.11 -1.39 -11.64
C ARG A 114 31.96 -0.63 -12.32
N ASN A 115 32.15 0.68 -12.57
CA ASN A 115 31.15 1.51 -13.25
C ASN A 115 30.94 1.07 -14.71
N ALA A 116 31.98 0.66 -15.41
CA ALA A 116 31.85 0.13 -16.78
C ALA A 116 31.08 -1.20 -16.83
N GLU A 117 31.35 -2.12 -15.90
CA GLU A 117 30.61 -3.39 -15.79
C GLU A 117 29.13 -3.14 -15.42
N ALA A 118 28.88 -2.24 -14.47
CA ALA A 118 27.52 -1.86 -14.11
C ALA A 118 26.77 -1.20 -15.29
N ARG A 119 27.44 -0.30 -16.03
CA ARG A 119 26.86 0.31 -17.24
C ARG A 119 26.47 -0.74 -18.26
N ALA A 120 27.35 -1.69 -18.57
CA ALA A 120 27.06 -2.76 -19.51
C ALA A 120 25.84 -3.63 -19.11
N LEU A 121 25.69 -3.90 -17.80
CA LEU A 121 24.51 -4.62 -17.27
C LEU A 121 23.24 -3.78 -17.39
N LEU A 122 23.28 -2.51 -17.01
CA LEU A 122 22.14 -1.60 -17.11
C LEU A 122 21.67 -1.44 -18.57
N ASP A 123 22.62 -1.23 -19.47
CA ASP A 123 22.34 -1.12 -20.92
C ASP A 123 21.73 -2.41 -21.48
N ARG A 124 22.26 -3.58 -21.07
CA ARG A 124 21.70 -4.89 -21.44
C ARG A 124 20.24 -5.04 -21.05
N PHE A 125 19.85 -4.52 -19.88
CA PHE A 125 18.46 -4.59 -19.41
C PHE A 125 17.63 -3.36 -19.82
N GLY A 126 18.23 -2.40 -20.56
CA GLY A 126 17.57 -1.17 -21.01
C GLY A 126 17.13 -0.26 -19.86
N LEU A 127 17.94 -0.18 -18.80
CA LEU A 127 17.65 0.58 -17.60
C LEU A 127 18.52 1.84 -17.56
N ALA A 128 17.89 3.00 -17.68
CA ALA A 128 18.57 4.29 -17.66
C ALA A 128 18.89 4.73 -16.22
N LEU A 129 19.98 4.20 -15.65
CA LEU A 129 20.49 4.58 -14.34
C LEU A 129 21.93 5.02 -14.45
N ASP A 130 22.35 6.01 -13.67
CA ASP A 130 23.75 6.41 -13.57
C ASP A 130 24.49 5.49 -12.57
N PRO A 131 25.53 4.73 -13.01
CA PRO A 131 26.28 3.85 -12.11
C PRO A 131 26.94 4.57 -10.93
N GLU A 132 27.25 5.86 -11.05
CA GLU A 132 27.93 6.65 -10.02
C GLU A 132 26.97 7.30 -9.02
N ALA A 133 25.67 7.40 -9.38
CA ALA A 133 24.66 7.99 -8.52
C ALA A 133 24.57 7.23 -7.19
N ARG A 134 24.47 7.96 -6.09
CA ARG A 134 24.20 7.37 -4.77
C ARG A 134 22.77 6.86 -4.70
N THR A 135 22.58 5.69 -4.12
CA THR A 135 21.26 5.07 -4.04
C THR A 135 20.27 5.86 -3.18
N ASP A 136 20.75 6.58 -2.16
CA ASP A 136 19.90 7.44 -1.31
C ASP A 136 19.40 8.72 -2.03
N THR A 137 19.93 9.03 -3.21
CA THR A 137 19.49 10.17 -4.04
C THR A 137 18.54 9.76 -5.16
N LEU A 138 18.31 8.46 -5.33
CA LEU A 138 17.44 7.93 -6.40
C LEU A 138 15.97 8.16 -6.09
N ALA A 139 15.18 8.44 -7.14
CA ALA A 139 13.73 8.34 -7.04
C ALA A 139 13.29 6.89 -6.79
N VAL A 140 12.10 6.72 -6.22
CA VAL A 140 11.55 5.41 -5.84
C VAL A 140 11.50 4.44 -7.04
N ALA A 141 11.05 4.92 -8.21
CA ALA A 141 11.04 4.12 -9.45
C ALA A 141 12.43 3.70 -9.91
N GLN A 142 13.44 4.54 -9.70
CA GLN A 142 14.83 4.20 -10.01
C GLN A 142 15.38 3.13 -9.05
N MET A 143 15.05 3.21 -7.76
CA MET A 143 15.38 2.16 -6.78
C MET A 143 14.73 0.83 -7.15
N GLN A 144 13.46 0.84 -7.59
CA GLN A 144 12.75 -0.35 -8.06
C GLN A 144 13.44 -1.00 -9.25
N ARG A 145 13.84 -0.19 -10.23
CA ARG A 145 14.57 -0.67 -11.41
C ARG A 145 15.94 -1.25 -11.04
N LEU A 146 16.62 -0.65 -10.08
CA LEU A 146 17.91 -1.15 -9.57
C LEU A 146 17.76 -2.52 -8.87
N GLU A 147 16.68 -2.74 -8.09
CA GLU A 147 16.37 -4.04 -7.48
C GLU A 147 16.17 -5.12 -8.56
N ILE A 148 15.39 -4.81 -9.61
CA ILE A 148 15.16 -5.73 -10.73
C ILE A 148 16.48 -6.00 -11.47
N ALA A 149 17.26 -4.95 -11.77
CA ALA A 149 18.56 -5.09 -12.42
C ALA A 149 19.51 -6.00 -11.63
N ARG A 150 19.53 -5.84 -10.30
CA ARG A 150 20.36 -6.67 -9.41
C ARG A 150 19.96 -8.14 -9.44
N ALA A 151 18.66 -8.44 -9.45
CA ALA A 151 18.19 -9.82 -9.57
C ALA A 151 18.56 -10.43 -10.94
N LEU A 152 18.39 -9.68 -12.03
CA LEU A 152 18.74 -10.10 -13.37
C LEU A 152 20.25 -10.28 -13.58
N ALA A 153 21.07 -9.37 -13.03
CA ALA A 153 22.53 -9.45 -13.07
C ALA A 153 23.05 -10.74 -12.44
N ARG A 154 22.39 -11.20 -11.38
CA ARG A 154 22.70 -12.49 -10.72
C ARG A 154 22.15 -13.72 -11.43
N GLY A 155 21.70 -13.58 -12.67
CA GLY A 155 21.25 -14.68 -13.51
C GLY A 155 19.83 -15.16 -13.23
N ALA A 156 18.97 -14.34 -12.61
CA ALA A 156 17.59 -14.74 -12.40
C ALA A 156 16.86 -14.99 -13.73
N ASN A 157 16.23 -16.15 -13.82
CA ASN A 157 15.35 -16.58 -14.91
C ASN A 157 13.88 -16.60 -14.46
N VAL A 158 13.69 -16.76 -13.16
CA VAL A 158 12.41 -16.63 -12.46
C VAL A 158 12.52 -15.40 -11.56
N LEU A 159 11.63 -14.42 -11.75
CA LEU A 159 11.55 -13.23 -10.94
C LEU A 159 10.28 -13.26 -10.09
N VAL A 160 10.42 -13.05 -8.80
CA VAL A 160 9.30 -12.83 -7.89
C VAL A 160 9.27 -11.36 -7.52
N LEU A 161 8.15 -10.70 -7.74
CA LEU A 161 7.94 -9.28 -7.45
C LEU A 161 6.81 -9.17 -6.41
N ASP A 162 7.14 -8.73 -5.20
CA ASP A 162 6.18 -8.61 -4.09
C ASP A 162 5.74 -7.15 -3.95
N GLU A 163 4.54 -6.82 -4.45
CA GLU A 163 3.92 -5.49 -4.49
C GLU A 163 4.84 -4.38 -5.07
N PRO A 164 5.38 -4.55 -6.29
CA PRO A 164 6.40 -3.66 -6.82
C PRO A 164 5.89 -2.26 -7.19
N THR A 165 4.59 -2.05 -7.24
CA THR A 165 3.92 -0.80 -7.68
C THR A 165 3.33 0.01 -6.53
N ALA A 166 3.45 -0.45 -5.28
CA ALA A 166 2.78 0.13 -4.12
C ALA A 166 3.11 1.61 -3.86
N VAL A 167 4.27 2.06 -4.32
CA VAL A 167 4.80 3.42 -4.08
C VAL A 167 5.12 4.19 -5.36
N LEU A 168 4.71 3.67 -6.53
CA LEU A 168 4.98 4.25 -7.83
C LEU A 168 3.84 5.16 -8.30
N ALA A 169 4.19 6.23 -9.04
CA ALA A 169 3.22 7.04 -9.76
C ALA A 169 2.62 6.27 -10.95
N PRO A 170 1.43 6.64 -11.46
CA PRO A 170 0.77 5.90 -12.54
C PRO A 170 1.63 5.69 -13.79
N SER A 171 2.34 6.71 -14.26
CA SER A 171 3.25 6.56 -15.41
C SER A 171 4.44 5.66 -15.13
N GLU A 172 4.95 5.64 -13.88
CA GLU A 172 6.03 4.75 -13.46
C GLU A 172 5.55 3.29 -13.38
N VAL A 173 4.27 3.08 -13.02
CA VAL A 173 3.62 1.76 -13.09
C VAL A 173 3.57 1.28 -14.54
N ASP A 174 3.12 2.11 -15.48
CA ASP A 174 3.06 1.76 -16.91
C ASP A 174 4.44 1.37 -17.45
N GLU A 175 5.48 2.11 -17.08
CA GLU A 175 6.88 1.79 -17.46
C GLU A 175 7.36 0.46 -16.85
N LEU A 176 7.00 0.17 -15.60
CA LEU A 176 7.32 -1.10 -14.96
C LEU A 176 6.61 -2.26 -15.66
N LEU A 177 5.30 -2.13 -15.94
CA LEU A 177 4.54 -3.17 -16.64
C LEU A 177 5.09 -3.43 -18.04
N ALA A 178 5.50 -2.38 -18.76
CA ALA A 178 6.19 -2.52 -20.06
C ALA A 178 7.54 -3.25 -19.92
N LEU A 179 8.30 -2.99 -18.86
CA LEU A 179 9.53 -3.72 -18.55
C LEU A 179 9.24 -5.21 -18.31
N LEU A 180 8.20 -5.55 -17.52
CA LEU A 180 7.83 -6.94 -17.25
C LEU A 180 7.39 -7.66 -18.52
N ALA A 181 6.61 -7.01 -19.41
CA ALA A 181 6.22 -7.55 -20.70
C ALA A 181 7.45 -7.87 -21.58
N ARG A 182 8.42 -6.96 -21.66
CA ARG A 182 9.67 -7.19 -22.38
C ARG A 182 10.47 -8.35 -21.79
N LEU A 183 10.61 -8.43 -20.47
CA LEU A 183 11.32 -9.54 -19.82
C LEU A 183 10.64 -10.90 -20.09
N ARG A 184 9.32 -10.93 -20.15
CA ARG A 184 8.55 -12.10 -20.58
C ARG A 184 8.88 -12.49 -22.03
N GLU A 185 8.93 -11.53 -22.95
CA GLU A 185 9.31 -11.77 -24.36
C GLU A 185 10.75 -12.30 -24.49
N GLU A 186 11.65 -11.86 -23.60
CA GLU A 186 13.01 -12.40 -23.46
C GLU A 186 13.03 -13.80 -22.81
N GLY A 187 11.85 -14.37 -22.50
CA GLY A 187 11.66 -15.70 -21.93
C GLY A 187 11.72 -15.78 -20.42
N LYS A 188 11.85 -14.68 -19.68
CA LYS A 188 11.82 -14.70 -18.21
C LYS A 188 10.43 -15.11 -17.70
N SER A 189 10.41 -15.86 -16.61
CA SER A 189 9.18 -16.23 -15.91
C SER A 189 9.00 -15.32 -14.70
N ILE A 190 7.81 -14.76 -14.49
CA ILE A 190 7.60 -13.73 -13.49
C ILE A 190 6.40 -14.09 -12.61
N VAL A 191 6.58 -14.06 -11.29
CA VAL A 191 5.47 -14.07 -10.33
C VAL A 191 5.25 -12.64 -9.86
N LEU A 192 4.07 -12.09 -10.14
CA LEU A 192 3.67 -10.75 -9.74
C LEU A 192 2.64 -10.84 -8.61
N ILE A 193 2.99 -10.32 -7.44
CA ILE A 193 2.03 -10.09 -6.36
C ILE A 193 1.60 -8.64 -6.43
N SER A 194 0.32 -8.40 -6.67
CA SER A 194 -0.30 -7.09 -6.60
C SER A 194 -1.75 -7.23 -6.13
N HIS A 195 -2.27 -6.21 -5.49
CA HIS A 195 -3.69 -6.09 -5.16
C HIS A 195 -4.43 -5.19 -6.15
N LYS A 196 -3.72 -4.56 -7.10
CA LYS A 196 -4.28 -3.70 -8.15
C LYS A 196 -4.64 -4.54 -9.37
N LEU A 197 -5.93 -4.84 -9.51
CA LEU A 197 -6.41 -5.79 -10.53
C LEU A 197 -6.17 -5.30 -11.96
N GLU A 198 -6.10 -4.00 -12.19
CA GLU A 198 -5.78 -3.42 -13.50
C GLU A 198 -4.35 -3.76 -13.95
N GLU A 199 -3.38 -3.72 -13.02
CA GLU A 199 -2.00 -4.12 -13.32
C GLU A 199 -1.93 -5.59 -13.73
N ILE A 200 -2.69 -6.44 -13.02
CA ILE A 200 -2.77 -7.87 -13.30
C ILE A 200 -3.34 -8.13 -14.69
N THR A 201 -4.46 -7.49 -15.02
CA THR A 201 -5.11 -7.66 -16.33
C THR A 201 -4.26 -7.12 -17.49
N ALA A 202 -3.38 -6.15 -17.22
CA ALA A 202 -2.53 -5.53 -18.23
C ALA A 202 -1.35 -6.41 -18.68
N VAL A 203 -0.76 -7.23 -17.78
CA VAL A 203 0.53 -7.89 -18.07
C VAL A 203 0.55 -9.39 -17.81
N CYS A 204 -0.37 -9.93 -16.99
CA CYS A 204 -0.34 -11.34 -16.59
C CYS A 204 -1.05 -12.26 -17.58
N ASP A 205 -0.52 -13.48 -17.71
CA ASP A 205 -1.07 -14.53 -18.56
C ASP A 205 -1.98 -15.49 -17.78
N ARG A 206 -1.66 -15.69 -16.50
CA ARG A 206 -2.35 -16.63 -15.59
C ARG A 206 -2.50 -16.01 -14.19
N VAL A 207 -3.40 -16.58 -13.44
CA VAL A 207 -3.65 -16.17 -12.06
C VAL A 207 -3.77 -17.38 -11.14
N THR A 208 -3.17 -17.28 -9.96
CA THR A 208 -3.44 -18.15 -8.81
C THR A 208 -3.96 -17.30 -7.67
N VAL A 209 -5.07 -17.70 -7.08
CA VAL A 209 -5.69 -16.99 -5.96
C VAL A 209 -5.54 -17.81 -4.69
N LEU A 210 -4.95 -17.18 -3.66
CA LEU A 210 -4.84 -17.74 -2.31
C LEU A 210 -5.92 -17.15 -1.40
N ARG A 211 -6.51 -17.98 -0.57
CA ARG A 211 -7.40 -17.57 0.52
C ARG A 211 -7.16 -18.45 1.75
N ALA A 212 -6.91 -17.78 2.90
CA ALA A 212 -6.66 -18.45 4.18
C ALA A 212 -5.58 -19.57 4.11
N GLY A 213 -4.51 -19.37 3.32
CA GLY A 213 -3.41 -20.32 3.18
C GLY A 213 -3.63 -21.44 2.16
N GLU A 214 -4.74 -21.44 1.44
CA GLU A 214 -5.09 -22.46 0.43
C GLU A 214 -5.21 -21.83 -0.96
N THR A 215 -4.91 -22.61 -2.00
CA THR A 215 -5.16 -22.21 -3.39
C THR A 215 -6.60 -22.48 -3.75
N VAL A 216 -7.39 -21.43 -3.98
CA VAL A 216 -8.82 -21.53 -4.33
C VAL A 216 -9.08 -21.51 -5.83
N ALA A 217 -8.18 -20.92 -6.62
CA ALA A 217 -8.26 -20.90 -8.07
C ALA A 217 -6.85 -20.83 -8.68
N SER A 218 -6.64 -21.48 -9.83
CA SER A 218 -5.44 -21.35 -10.65
C SER A 218 -5.83 -21.57 -12.12
N GLN A 219 -5.81 -20.51 -12.93
CA GLN A 219 -6.36 -20.54 -14.29
C GLN A 219 -5.73 -19.49 -15.20
N PRO A 220 -5.88 -19.58 -16.53
CA PRO A 220 -5.55 -18.50 -17.46
C PRO A 220 -6.33 -17.22 -17.11
N LEU A 221 -5.70 -16.08 -17.33
CA LEU A 221 -6.31 -14.77 -17.09
C LEU A 221 -7.23 -14.33 -18.25
N ALA A 222 -7.01 -14.87 -19.42
CA ALA A 222 -7.79 -14.52 -20.62
C ALA A 222 -9.30 -14.68 -20.39
N GLY A 223 -10.05 -13.58 -20.61
CA GLY A 223 -11.51 -13.54 -20.43
C GLY A 223 -11.98 -13.21 -19.02
N LEU A 224 -11.06 -12.98 -18.05
CA LEU A 224 -11.41 -12.51 -16.71
C LEU A 224 -11.30 -10.99 -16.64
N ASP A 225 -12.35 -10.36 -16.13
CA ASP A 225 -12.33 -8.95 -15.77
C ASP A 225 -11.93 -8.72 -14.30
N ALA A 226 -11.65 -7.45 -13.95
CA ALA A 226 -11.26 -7.07 -12.60
C ALA A 226 -12.33 -7.44 -11.54
N GLY A 227 -13.62 -7.36 -11.91
CA GLY A 227 -14.72 -7.73 -11.01
C GLY A 227 -14.77 -9.24 -10.72
N GLN A 228 -14.49 -10.06 -11.74
CA GLN A 228 -14.40 -11.52 -11.59
C GLN A 228 -13.20 -11.91 -10.74
N LEU A 229 -12.04 -11.26 -10.96
CA LEU A 229 -10.84 -11.47 -10.13
C LEU A 229 -11.10 -11.08 -8.67
N GLY A 230 -11.74 -9.93 -8.44
CA GLY A 230 -12.13 -9.50 -7.10
C GLY A 230 -13.02 -10.52 -6.38
N ARG A 231 -14.02 -11.08 -7.09
CA ARG A 231 -14.87 -12.16 -6.53
C ARG A 231 -14.10 -13.42 -6.20
N LEU A 232 -13.12 -13.81 -7.02
CA LEU A 232 -12.24 -14.94 -6.71
C LEU A 232 -11.40 -14.70 -5.45
N MET A 233 -10.97 -13.46 -5.21
CA MET A 233 -10.15 -13.10 -4.04
C MET A 233 -10.95 -13.07 -2.74
N VAL A 234 -12.12 -12.44 -2.75
CA VAL A 234 -12.91 -12.12 -1.54
C VAL A 234 -14.15 -13.01 -1.42
N GLY A 235 -14.57 -13.67 -2.48
CA GLY A 235 -15.85 -14.36 -2.60
C GLY A 235 -16.95 -13.40 -3.06
N ASP A 236 -18.22 -13.79 -2.87
CA ASP A 236 -19.39 -13.02 -3.33
C ASP A 236 -19.69 -11.76 -2.51
N ALA A 237 -18.85 -11.44 -1.53
CA ALA A 237 -19.06 -10.35 -0.57
C ALA A 237 -18.53 -8.97 -1.02
N LEU A 238 -17.95 -8.84 -2.23
CA LEU A 238 -17.49 -7.53 -2.70
C LEU A 238 -18.68 -6.66 -3.13
N PRO A 239 -18.88 -5.50 -2.48
CA PRO A 239 -19.83 -4.52 -3.01
C PRO A 239 -19.31 -3.99 -4.37
N PRO A 240 -20.22 -3.60 -5.28
CA PRO A 240 -19.81 -2.95 -6.52
C PRO A 240 -19.02 -1.68 -6.21
N PRO A 241 -18.11 -1.22 -7.12
CA PRO A 241 -17.41 0.05 -6.97
C PRO A 241 -18.41 1.17 -6.67
N GLY A 242 -18.17 1.90 -5.60
CA GLY A 242 -19.05 2.99 -5.21
C GLY A 242 -18.91 4.20 -6.14
N ARG A 243 -19.84 5.14 -6.04
CA ARG A 243 -19.78 6.45 -6.68
C ARG A 243 -19.60 7.50 -5.59
N PRO A 244 -19.04 8.69 -5.93
CA PRO A 244 -19.03 9.81 -5.01
C PRO A 244 -20.40 10.04 -4.39
N PRO A 245 -20.49 10.37 -3.10
CA PRO A 245 -21.78 10.64 -2.45
C PRO A 245 -22.49 11.79 -3.15
N ASP A 246 -23.76 11.60 -3.50
CA ASP A 246 -24.62 12.63 -4.06
C ASP A 246 -25.36 13.33 -2.90
N VAL A 247 -24.71 14.33 -2.33
CA VAL A 247 -25.23 15.12 -1.20
C VAL A 247 -25.04 16.60 -1.54
N GLU A 248 -26.06 17.41 -1.30
CA GLU A 248 -25.91 18.88 -1.41
C GLU A 248 -25.00 19.39 -0.28
N PRO A 249 -23.94 20.18 -0.62
CA PRO A 249 -23.05 20.73 0.38
C PRO A 249 -23.78 21.66 1.36
N GLY A 250 -23.60 21.40 2.64
CA GLY A 250 -24.12 22.21 3.72
C GLY A 250 -23.26 23.44 4.06
N PRO A 251 -23.31 23.93 5.32
CA PRO A 251 -22.53 25.08 5.75
C PRO A 251 -21.03 24.80 5.69
N LEU A 252 -20.22 25.86 5.62
CA LEU A 252 -18.77 25.81 5.66
C LEU A 252 -18.30 25.20 7.00
N ALA A 253 -17.47 24.17 6.94
CA ALA A 253 -17.01 23.39 8.09
C ALA A 253 -15.53 23.61 8.42
N LEU A 254 -14.68 23.73 7.38
CA LEU A 254 -13.25 24.00 7.49
C LEU A 254 -12.84 24.99 6.39
N ALA A 255 -12.00 25.95 6.75
CA ALA A 255 -11.41 26.89 5.81
C ALA A 255 -9.91 27.06 6.05
N LEU A 256 -9.14 26.95 4.98
CA LEU A 256 -7.73 27.33 4.88
C LEU A 256 -7.65 28.49 3.90
N GLU A 257 -6.99 29.60 4.27
CA GLU A 257 -6.88 30.80 3.46
C GLU A 257 -5.41 31.25 3.44
N GLY A 258 -4.77 31.16 2.25
CA GLY A 258 -3.39 31.55 2.04
C GLY A 258 -2.40 30.83 2.98
N VAL A 259 -2.62 29.55 3.29
CA VAL A 259 -1.87 28.81 4.32
C VAL A 259 -0.46 28.52 3.88
N HIS A 260 0.53 28.92 4.69
CA HIS A 260 1.94 28.56 4.58
C HIS A 260 2.36 27.82 5.85
N ALA A 261 2.96 26.63 5.71
CA ALA A 261 3.46 25.81 6.80
C ALA A 261 4.36 24.70 6.26
N GLY A 262 5.63 24.62 6.64
CA GLY A 262 6.51 23.48 6.33
C GLY A 262 6.60 23.09 4.86
N GLY A 263 6.67 24.10 3.96
CA GLY A 263 6.71 23.90 2.51
C GLY A 263 5.35 23.96 1.81
N LEU A 264 4.25 24.11 2.53
CA LEU A 264 2.97 24.51 1.94
C LEU A 264 3.06 25.99 1.50
N ALA A 265 2.55 26.29 0.31
CA ALA A 265 2.77 27.57 -0.36
C ALA A 265 1.44 28.21 -0.84
N GLY A 266 0.71 28.82 0.12
CA GLY A 266 -0.54 29.51 -0.16
C GLY A 266 -1.68 28.53 -0.44
N ILE A 267 -1.98 27.63 0.50
CA ILE A 267 -3.10 26.69 0.39
C ILE A 267 -4.41 27.41 0.68
N ASP A 268 -5.30 27.41 -0.31
CA ASP A 268 -6.69 27.84 -0.18
C ASP A 268 -7.61 26.62 -0.34
N LEU A 269 -8.41 26.34 0.68
CA LEU A 269 -9.34 25.19 0.71
C LEU A 269 -10.57 25.52 1.54
N GLU A 270 -11.74 25.38 0.95
CA GLU A 270 -13.02 25.34 1.65
C GLU A 270 -13.57 23.91 1.67
N LEU A 271 -14.07 23.45 2.81
CA LEU A 271 -14.73 22.18 2.96
C LEU A 271 -16.08 22.37 3.65
N ARG A 272 -17.15 21.85 3.06
CA ARG A 272 -18.52 22.01 3.55
C ARG A 272 -19.05 20.73 4.17
N ALA A 273 -20.02 20.85 5.06
CA ALA A 273 -20.72 19.70 5.65
C ALA A 273 -21.38 18.86 4.54
N GLY A 274 -21.26 17.53 4.62
CA GLY A 274 -21.74 16.61 3.60
C GLY A 274 -20.95 16.61 2.29
N GLU A 275 -19.77 17.24 2.26
CA GLU A 275 -18.87 17.24 1.12
C GLU A 275 -17.66 16.33 1.36
N LEU A 276 -17.19 15.65 0.31
CA LEU A 276 -15.90 14.95 0.32
C LEU A 276 -14.98 15.62 -0.69
N VAL A 277 -14.01 16.39 -0.19
CA VAL A 277 -12.94 16.95 -1.03
C VAL A 277 -11.77 15.97 -0.99
N ALA A 278 -11.34 15.51 -2.18
CA ALA A 278 -10.22 14.61 -2.31
C ALA A 278 -8.98 15.34 -2.85
N LEU A 279 -7.87 15.21 -2.12
CA LEU A 279 -6.56 15.71 -2.52
C LEU A 279 -5.71 14.54 -2.99
N ALA A 280 -5.44 14.48 -4.30
CA ALA A 280 -4.49 13.55 -4.88
C ALA A 280 -3.07 14.10 -4.77
N GLY A 281 -2.06 13.23 -4.62
CA GLY A 281 -0.67 13.67 -4.64
C GLY A 281 0.30 12.52 -4.38
N ILE A 282 1.54 12.66 -4.87
CA ILE A 282 2.63 11.72 -4.61
C ILE A 282 3.28 12.10 -3.28
N ASP A 283 3.73 11.11 -2.51
CA ASP A 283 4.44 11.33 -1.24
C ASP A 283 5.57 12.39 -1.41
N GLY A 284 5.65 13.31 -0.45
CA GLY A 284 6.62 14.41 -0.49
C GLY A 284 6.13 15.73 -1.11
N ASN A 285 4.92 15.79 -1.65
CA ASN A 285 4.36 17.01 -2.27
C ASN A 285 3.65 17.96 -1.29
N GLY A 286 3.71 17.70 0.02
CA GLY A 286 3.10 18.55 1.06
C GLY A 286 2.03 17.86 1.91
N GLN A 287 1.72 16.58 1.66
CA GLN A 287 0.71 15.82 2.41
C GLN A 287 1.04 15.77 3.91
N GLY A 288 2.29 15.42 4.26
CA GLY A 288 2.75 15.35 5.65
C GLY A 288 2.62 16.69 6.39
N PRO A 289 3.20 17.79 5.86
CA PRO A 289 2.98 19.13 6.43
C PRO A 289 1.52 19.53 6.59
N LEU A 290 0.65 19.18 5.63
CA LEU A 290 -0.79 19.47 5.74
C LEU A 290 -1.47 18.61 6.82
N GLU A 291 -1.13 17.32 6.92
CA GLU A 291 -1.58 16.43 7.99
C GLU A 291 -1.16 16.95 9.37
N GLU A 292 0.12 17.30 9.55
CA GLU A 292 0.66 17.83 10.80
C GLU A 292 0.03 19.17 11.20
N LEU A 293 -0.24 20.06 10.23
CA LEU A 293 -0.93 21.32 10.47
C LEU A 293 -2.37 21.08 10.97
N LEU A 294 -3.12 20.19 10.28
CA LEU A 294 -4.50 19.86 10.63
C LEU A 294 -4.59 19.08 11.96
N ALA A 295 -3.54 18.34 12.31
CA ALA A 295 -3.37 17.69 13.61
C ALA A 295 -3.02 18.68 14.73
N GLY A 296 -2.69 19.94 14.42
CA GLY A 296 -2.21 20.93 15.40
C GLY A 296 -0.79 20.70 15.89
N VAL A 297 -0.02 19.83 15.24
CA VAL A 297 1.39 19.52 15.58
C VAL A 297 2.35 20.52 14.95
N ARG A 298 2.02 21.00 13.76
CA ARG A 298 2.79 22.01 13.04
C ARG A 298 2.20 23.40 13.22
N ALA A 299 3.05 24.39 13.45
CA ALA A 299 2.63 25.78 13.52
C ALA A 299 2.32 26.34 12.14
N LEU A 300 1.32 27.23 12.07
CA LEU A 300 1.01 28.05 10.90
C LEU A 300 2.08 29.15 10.77
N GLU A 301 2.67 29.29 9.59
CA GLU A 301 3.66 30.32 9.28
C GLU A 301 2.99 31.61 8.73
N ALA A 302 1.98 31.45 7.87
CA ALA A 302 1.16 32.55 7.36
C ALA A 302 -0.21 32.05 6.90
N GLY A 303 -1.17 32.94 6.75
CA GLY A 303 -2.55 32.64 6.36
C GLY A 303 -3.45 32.37 7.56
N SER A 304 -4.57 31.69 7.33
CA SER A 304 -5.50 31.29 8.39
C SER A 304 -6.02 29.86 8.22
N LEU A 305 -6.23 29.16 9.34
CA LEU A 305 -6.90 27.87 9.43
C LEU A 305 -8.05 27.99 10.43
N ARG A 306 -9.27 27.72 9.98
CA ARG A 306 -10.47 27.84 10.83
C ARG A 306 -11.31 26.58 10.75
N VAL A 307 -11.50 25.91 11.89
CA VAL A 307 -12.47 24.82 12.05
C VAL A 307 -13.79 25.45 12.52
N LEU A 308 -14.73 25.59 11.61
CA LEU A 308 -16.00 26.28 11.84
C LEU A 308 -17.06 25.37 12.44
N LEU A 309 -16.97 24.05 12.17
CA LEU A 309 -17.83 23.03 12.74
C LEU A 309 -17.01 22.00 13.52
N PRO A 310 -16.65 22.25 14.78
CA PRO A 310 -15.96 21.26 15.58
C PRO A 310 -16.90 20.10 15.99
N PRO A 311 -16.37 18.92 16.40
CA PRO A 311 -14.96 18.58 16.46
C PRO A 311 -14.38 18.12 15.12
N LEU A 312 -13.06 18.31 14.96
CA LEU A 312 -12.26 17.73 13.90
C LEU A 312 -11.62 16.44 14.40
N ALA A 313 -11.67 15.37 13.61
CA ALA A 313 -10.91 14.15 13.81
C ALA A 313 -9.97 13.91 12.64
N LEU A 314 -8.79 13.32 12.95
CA LEU A 314 -7.78 12.96 11.98
C LEU A 314 -7.55 11.45 11.97
N LEU A 315 -7.75 10.83 10.82
CA LEU A 315 -7.30 9.48 10.51
C LEU A 315 -5.95 9.57 9.82
N SER A 316 -4.89 9.29 10.57
CA SER A 316 -3.50 9.44 10.10
C SER A 316 -3.13 8.42 9.03
N GLY A 317 -2.26 8.84 8.10
CA GLY A 317 -1.71 7.99 7.05
C GLY A 317 -0.74 6.91 7.55
N ASP A 318 -0.10 7.10 8.71
CA ASP A 318 0.76 6.10 9.36
C ASP A 318 0.09 5.57 10.64
N ARG A 319 -0.67 4.47 10.47
CA ARG A 319 -1.40 3.84 11.58
C ARG A 319 -0.51 3.32 12.70
N GLN A 320 0.75 2.93 12.39
CA GLN A 320 1.65 2.33 13.38
C GLN A 320 2.48 3.33 14.16
N ARG A 321 2.83 4.47 13.54
CA ARG A 321 3.64 5.50 14.20
C ARG A 321 2.81 6.59 14.85
N THR A 322 1.73 6.99 14.20
CA THR A 322 0.88 8.12 14.62
C THR A 322 -0.57 7.72 14.86
N GLY A 323 -1.03 6.66 14.20
CA GLY A 323 -2.40 6.18 14.27
C GLY A 323 -2.73 5.41 15.56
N LEU A 324 -1.87 4.54 16.07
CA LEU A 324 -2.14 3.68 17.24
C LEU A 324 -0.97 3.69 18.22
N VAL A 325 -1.27 3.44 19.49
CA VAL A 325 -0.28 3.03 20.47
C VAL A 325 -0.26 1.49 20.47
N LEU A 326 0.76 0.92 19.83
CA LEU A 326 0.79 -0.52 19.53
C LEU A 326 0.79 -1.43 20.75
N ASP A 327 1.35 -0.96 21.87
CA ASP A 327 1.40 -1.69 23.14
C ASP A 327 0.10 -1.59 23.96
N PHE A 328 -0.77 -0.64 23.63
CA PHE A 328 -2.07 -0.51 24.24
C PHE A 328 -3.07 -1.52 23.68
N SER A 329 -4.04 -1.90 24.50
CA SER A 329 -5.16 -2.73 24.08
C SER A 329 -6.05 -2.02 23.04
N VAL A 330 -6.91 -2.79 22.38
CA VAL A 330 -7.96 -2.26 21.50
C VAL A 330 -8.83 -1.26 22.27
N ALA A 331 -9.22 -1.59 23.48
CA ALA A 331 -10.07 -0.76 24.31
C ALA A 331 -9.40 0.57 24.69
N GLU A 332 -8.13 0.55 25.08
CA GLU A 332 -7.38 1.75 25.42
C GLU A 332 -7.16 2.65 24.20
N ASN A 333 -6.77 2.08 23.05
CA ASN A 333 -6.61 2.84 21.82
C ASN A 333 -7.90 3.56 21.38
N LEU A 334 -9.05 2.92 21.58
CA LEU A 334 -10.35 3.46 21.18
C LEU A 334 -10.68 4.76 21.90
N VAL A 335 -10.29 4.90 23.17
CA VAL A 335 -10.67 6.03 24.04
C VAL A 335 -9.57 7.09 24.21
N LEU A 336 -8.41 6.92 23.55
CA LEU A 336 -7.30 7.89 23.64
C LEU A 336 -7.71 9.34 23.38
N PRO A 337 -8.52 9.67 22.35
CA PRO A 337 -8.92 11.07 22.12
C PRO A 337 -9.77 11.63 23.26
N GLU A 338 -10.61 10.82 23.88
CA GLU A 338 -11.42 11.21 25.04
C GLU A 338 -10.52 11.49 26.24
N ALA A 339 -9.53 10.61 26.50
CA ALA A 339 -8.55 10.80 27.57
C ALA A 339 -7.74 12.09 27.39
N ALA A 340 -7.30 12.39 26.17
CA ALA A 340 -6.56 13.61 25.85
C ALA A 340 -7.39 14.89 26.03
N SER A 341 -8.71 14.80 25.86
CA SER A 341 -9.66 15.92 26.05
C SER A 341 -10.15 16.09 27.51
N GLY A 342 -9.49 15.40 28.45
CA GLY A 342 -9.86 15.46 29.88
C GLY A 342 -10.86 14.38 30.30
N GLY A 343 -11.24 13.50 29.38
CA GLY A 343 -12.16 12.38 29.64
C GLY A 343 -13.60 12.83 29.97
N GLY A 344 -14.54 11.93 29.72
CA GLY A 344 -15.96 12.18 29.97
C GLY A 344 -16.75 10.88 30.11
N PRO A 345 -18.00 10.98 30.64
CA PRO A 345 -18.88 9.83 30.68
C PRO A 345 -19.15 9.26 29.27
N PRO A 346 -19.37 7.94 29.12
CA PRO A 346 -19.46 6.95 30.23
C PRO A 346 -18.12 6.37 30.71
N VAL A 347 -17.02 6.53 29.93
CA VAL A 347 -15.76 5.81 30.16
C VAL A 347 -14.94 6.42 31.28
N PHE A 348 -14.95 7.76 31.39
CA PHE A 348 -14.19 8.47 32.43
C PHE A 348 -15.11 9.04 33.49
N SER A 349 -14.68 9.00 34.77
CA SER A 349 -15.36 9.62 35.90
C SER A 349 -14.32 10.09 36.88
N ALA A 350 -14.36 11.40 37.25
CA ALA A 350 -13.40 12.02 38.14
C ALA A 350 -11.92 11.75 37.81
N GLY A 351 -11.59 11.71 36.49
CA GLY A 351 -10.23 11.42 36.00
C GLY A 351 -9.82 9.93 36.01
N LEU A 352 -10.71 9.04 36.43
CA LEU A 352 -10.47 7.60 36.49
C LEU A 352 -11.20 6.89 35.35
N VAL A 353 -10.54 5.87 34.78
CA VAL A 353 -11.13 4.99 33.75
C VAL A 353 -12.08 3.99 34.39
N ARG A 354 -13.31 3.94 33.91
CA ARG A 354 -14.31 2.95 34.34
C ARG A 354 -14.16 1.71 33.45
N SER A 355 -13.45 0.69 33.93
CA SER A 355 -13.10 -0.53 33.18
C SER A 355 -14.31 -1.18 32.50
N LYS A 356 -15.46 -1.29 33.19
CA LYS A 356 -16.68 -1.88 32.59
C LYS A 356 -17.15 -1.09 31.37
N ALA A 357 -17.24 0.25 31.48
CA ALA A 357 -17.68 1.10 30.38
C ALA A 357 -16.67 1.13 29.23
N LEU A 358 -15.36 1.06 29.53
CA LEU A 358 -14.29 0.93 28.55
C LEU A 358 -14.48 -0.35 27.70
N HIS A 359 -14.68 -1.49 28.35
CA HIS A 359 -14.89 -2.76 27.64
C HIS A 359 -16.22 -2.82 26.87
N GLU A 360 -17.29 -2.20 27.40
CA GLU A 360 -18.57 -2.08 26.68
C GLU A 360 -18.38 -1.26 25.39
N ALA A 361 -17.73 -0.11 25.47
CA ALA A 361 -17.42 0.72 24.32
C ALA A 361 -16.55 -0.01 23.28
N ALA A 362 -15.55 -0.77 23.75
CA ALA A 362 -14.71 -1.57 22.86
C ALA A 362 -15.50 -2.69 22.16
N ARG A 363 -16.37 -3.41 22.86
CA ARG A 363 -17.22 -4.44 22.26
C ARG A 363 -18.18 -3.87 21.21
N GLU A 364 -18.76 -2.70 21.47
CA GLU A 364 -19.61 -2.00 20.51
C GLU A 364 -18.83 -1.63 19.24
N ALA A 365 -17.64 -1.06 19.38
CA ALA A 365 -16.78 -0.70 18.24
C ALA A 365 -16.30 -1.95 17.48
N ILE A 366 -15.89 -3.00 18.19
CA ILE A 366 -15.48 -4.29 17.61
C ILE A 366 -16.60 -4.88 16.76
N ALA A 367 -17.84 -4.87 17.26
CA ALA A 367 -19.00 -5.37 16.53
C ALA A 367 -19.37 -4.48 15.34
N ARG A 368 -19.41 -3.13 15.53
CA ARG A 368 -19.79 -2.18 14.47
C ARG A 368 -18.84 -2.21 13.29
N PHE A 369 -17.52 -2.26 13.55
CA PHE A 369 -16.48 -2.19 12.53
C PHE A 369 -15.92 -3.57 12.14
N GLU A 370 -16.53 -4.64 12.67
CA GLU A 370 -16.11 -6.02 12.41
C GLU A 370 -14.60 -6.23 12.64
N ILE A 371 -14.10 -5.73 13.76
CA ILE A 371 -12.69 -5.89 14.14
C ILE A 371 -12.50 -7.30 14.70
N LYS A 372 -11.57 -8.06 14.11
CA LYS A 372 -11.25 -9.42 14.59
C LYS A 372 -10.28 -9.33 15.78
N ALA A 373 -10.81 -9.01 16.96
CA ALA A 373 -10.04 -8.85 18.19
C ALA A 373 -10.95 -8.93 19.42
N GLN A 374 -10.31 -9.09 20.61
CA GLN A 374 -10.91 -8.89 21.90
C GLN A 374 -10.55 -7.48 22.43
N PRO A 375 -11.33 -6.91 23.39
CA PRO A 375 -11.03 -5.60 23.96
C PRO A 375 -9.62 -5.46 24.55
N ASP A 376 -9.09 -6.55 25.14
CA ASP A 376 -7.80 -6.58 25.82
C ASP A 376 -6.62 -6.97 24.91
N ASP A 377 -6.88 -7.31 23.64
CA ASP A 377 -5.82 -7.64 22.71
C ASP A 377 -4.94 -6.41 22.44
N PRO A 378 -3.60 -6.52 22.49
CA PRO A 378 -2.72 -5.40 22.16
C PRO A 378 -2.81 -5.08 20.66
N ALA A 379 -2.86 -3.78 20.33
CA ALA A 379 -3.04 -3.34 18.93
C ALA A 379 -1.97 -3.90 17.98
N ARG A 380 -0.76 -4.17 18.46
CA ARG A 380 0.32 -4.82 17.66
C ARG A 380 -0.01 -6.23 17.20
N SER A 381 -0.91 -6.96 17.88
CA SER A 381 -1.30 -8.32 17.49
C SER A 381 -2.29 -8.36 16.33
N LEU A 382 -2.89 -7.22 15.98
CA LEU A 382 -3.89 -7.10 14.93
C LEU A 382 -3.26 -7.12 13.55
N SER A 383 -3.97 -7.69 12.58
CA SER A 383 -3.63 -7.51 11.16
C SER A 383 -3.77 -6.04 10.74
N GLY A 384 -3.06 -5.62 9.68
CA GLY A 384 -3.13 -4.25 9.18
C GLY A 384 -4.55 -3.76 8.91
N GLY A 385 -5.42 -4.60 8.36
CA GLY A 385 -6.84 -4.26 8.15
C GLY A 385 -7.60 -4.03 9.46
N ASN A 386 -7.37 -4.85 10.48
CA ASN A 386 -8.00 -4.66 11.79
C ASN A 386 -7.43 -3.45 12.54
N GLN A 387 -6.13 -3.15 12.41
CA GLN A 387 -5.54 -1.91 12.92
C GLN A 387 -6.20 -0.68 12.28
N GLN A 388 -6.42 -0.70 10.96
CA GLN A 388 -7.09 0.41 10.27
C GLN A 388 -8.54 0.58 10.71
N LYS A 389 -9.28 -0.52 10.83
CA LYS A 389 -10.66 -0.51 11.37
C LYS A 389 -10.69 0.09 12.78
N LEU A 390 -9.69 -0.21 13.61
CA LEU A 390 -9.57 0.39 14.94
C LEU A 390 -9.28 1.91 14.87
N CYS A 391 -8.42 2.36 13.96
CA CYS A 391 -8.17 3.78 13.72
C CYS A 391 -9.45 4.52 13.29
N VAL A 392 -10.19 3.94 12.34
CA VAL A 392 -11.49 4.49 11.87
C VAL A 392 -12.49 4.54 13.02
N ALA A 393 -12.65 3.45 13.76
CA ALA A 393 -13.56 3.36 14.90
C ALA A 393 -13.24 4.44 15.97
N ARG A 394 -11.95 4.65 16.26
CA ARG A 394 -11.49 5.68 17.18
C ARG A 394 -11.82 7.09 16.69
N CYS A 395 -11.56 7.38 15.41
CA CYS A 395 -11.85 8.69 14.83
C CYS A 395 -13.34 9.02 14.86
N LEU A 396 -14.19 8.05 14.49
CA LEU A 396 -15.62 8.25 14.39
C LEU A 396 -16.34 8.21 15.75
N ARG A 397 -15.68 7.70 16.80
CA ARG A 397 -16.23 7.69 18.15
C ARG A 397 -16.49 9.11 18.69
N SER A 398 -15.66 10.09 18.32
CA SER A 398 -15.85 11.50 18.67
C SER A 398 -17.03 12.17 17.94
N ARG A 399 -17.70 11.48 17.01
CA ARG A 399 -18.75 12.03 16.12
C ARG A 399 -18.29 13.32 15.46
N PRO A 400 -17.20 13.28 14.69
CA PRO A 400 -16.61 14.48 14.12
C PRO A 400 -17.58 15.16 13.15
N ARG A 401 -17.52 16.49 13.10
CA ARG A 401 -18.17 17.27 12.06
C ARG A 401 -17.24 17.53 10.87
N VAL A 402 -15.91 17.39 11.12
CA VAL A 402 -14.85 17.43 10.12
C VAL A 402 -13.97 16.19 10.31
N LEU A 403 -13.84 15.38 9.29
CA LEU A 403 -12.97 14.21 9.26
C LEU A 403 -11.87 14.42 8.21
N VAL A 404 -10.62 14.41 8.64
CA VAL A 404 -9.46 14.37 7.75
C VAL A 404 -8.97 12.93 7.67
N ALA A 405 -8.98 12.35 6.48
CA ALA A 405 -8.56 10.98 6.24
C ALA A 405 -7.34 10.96 5.31
N VAL A 406 -6.18 10.55 5.84
CA VAL A 406 -4.92 10.50 5.09
C VAL A 406 -4.60 9.05 4.74
N ASN A 407 -4.51 8.74 3.43
CA ASN A 407 -4.24 7.41 2.90
C ASN A 407 -5.02 6.30 3.65
N PRO A 408 -6.35 6.44 3.83
CA PRO A 408 -7.13 5.60 4.74
C PRO A 408 -7.17 4.12 4.35
N THR A 409 -6.89 3.80 3.09
CA THR A 409 -6.90 2.41 2.59
C THR A 409 -5.52 1.85 2.27
N ARG A 410 -4.45 2.62 2.52
CA ARG A 410 -3.08 2.20 2.18
C ARG A 410 -2.69 0.88 2.85
N GLY A 411 -2.27 -0.10 2.03
CA GLY A 411 -1.82 -1.42 2.50
C GLY A 411 -2.93 -2.27 3.12
N LEU A 412 -4.18 -2.04 2.72
CA LEU A 412 -5.33 -2.87 3.03
C LEU A 412 -5.60 -3.86 1.88
N ASP A 413 -6.28 -4.96 2.21
CA ASP A 413 -6.87 -5.83 1.21
C ASP A 413 -8.16 -5.23 0.63
N LEU A 414 -8.70 -5.86 -0.41
CA LEU A 414 -9.89 -5.36 -1.12
C LEU A 414 -11.12 -5.23 -0.20
N ALA A 415 -11.33 -6.19 0.70
CA ALA A 415 -12.49 -6.18 1.60
C ALA A 415 -12.37 -5.06 2.63
N ALA A 416 -11.20 -4.91 3.26
CA ALA A 416 -10.95 -3.82 4.21
C ALA A 416 -11.01 -2.45 3.52
N THR A 417 -10.47 -2.34 2.29
CA THR A 417 -10.58 -1.12 1.47
C THR A 417 -12.03 -0.73 1.20
N ALA A 418 -12.85 -1.68 0.75
CA ALA A 418 -14.27 -1.45 0.49
C ALA A 418 -15.01 -1.02 1.75
N ALA A 419 -14.73 -1.65 2.90
CA ALA A 419 -15.35 -1.30 4.19
C ALA A 419 -15.00 0.13 4.64
N VAL A 420 -13.73 0.54 4.54
CA VAL A 420 -13.29 1.90 4.91
C VAL A 420 -13.91 2.94 3.97
N ARG A 421 -13.91 2.70 2.66
CA ARG A 421 -14.54 3.61 1.69
C ARG A 421 -16.03 3.78 1.93
N GLU A 422 -16.75 2.70 2.25
CA GLU A 422 -18.18 2.78 2.55
C GLU A 422 -18.44 3.52 3.86
N GLU A 423 -17.57 3.39 4.88
CA GLU A 423 -17.71 4.16 6.09
C GLU A 423 -17.52 5.67 5.84
N LEU A 424 -16.52 6.05 5.01
CA LEU A 424 -16.35 7.45 4.60
C LEU A 424 -17.58 8.00 3.86
N ARG A 425 -18.19 7.21 2.95
CA ARG A 425 -19.45 7.61 2.29
C ARG A 425 -20.60 7.77 3.27
N ARG A 426 -20.68 6.88 4.25
CA ARG A 426 -21.71 6.93 5.30
C ARG A 426 -21.58 8.21 6.12
N GLU A 427 -20.37 8.60 6.50
CA GLU A 427 -20.11 9.84 7.21
C GLU A 427 -20.50 11.07 6.39
N VAL A 428 -20.17 11.11 5.09
CA VAL A 428 -20.59 12.20 4.20
C VAL A 428 -22.12 12.29 4.12
N ARG A 429 -22.83 11.16 3.95
CA ARG A 429 -24.30 11.13 3.94
C ARG A 429 -24.91 11.57 5.30
N ALA A 430 -24.19 11.37 6.38
CA ALA A 430 -24.59 11.84 7.71
C ALA A 430 -24.30 13.35 7.94
N GLY A 431 -23.70 14.04 6.96
CA GLY A 431 -23.40 15.47 7.01
C GLY A 431 -22.01 15.80 7.52
N THR A 432 -21.15 14.83 7.74
CA THR A 432 -19.73 15.05 8.09
C THR A 432 -19.00 15.64 6.87
N ALA A 433 -18.20 16.68 7.09
CA ALA A 433 -17.28 17.24 6.09
C ALA A 433 -16.02 16.37 6.04
N VAL A 434 -15.68 15.76 4.89
CA VAL A 434 -14.55 14.85 4.76
C VAL A 434 -13.48 15.41 3.85
N LEU A 435 -12.26 15.56 4.36
CA LEU A 435 -11.06 15.85 3.59
C LEU A 435 -10.27 14.56 3.43
N LEU A 436 -10.28 14.01 2.22
CA LEU A 436 -9.49 12.84 1.85
C LEU A 436 -8.15 13.29 1.25
N ILE A 437 -7.03 12.82 1.78
CA ILE A 437 -5.70 13.00 1.21
C ILE A 437 -5.20 11.60 0.84
N SER A 438 -5.02 11.33 -0.46
CA SER A 438 -4.67 9.98 -0.90
C SER A 438 -3.68 9.96 -2.06
N THR A 439 -2.77 9.00 -2.02
CA THR A 439 -1.88 8.66 -3.13
C THR A 439 -2.56 7.70 -4.13
N GLU A 440 -3.68 7.07 -3.72
CA GLU A 440 -4.42 6.10 -4.53
C GLU A 440 -5.47 6.80 -5.40
N LEU A 441 -5.21 6.88 -6.72
CA LEU A 441 -6.11 7.56 -7.66
C LEU A 441 -7.52 6.98 -7.71
N ASP A 442 -7.66 5.66 -7.55
CA ASP A 442 -8.97 5.01 -7.54
C ASP A 442 -9.81 5.45 -6.35
N GLU A 443 -9.19 5.62 -5.19
CA GLU A 443 -9.85 6.12 -4.00
C GLU A 443 -10.30 7.57 -4.18
N VAL A 444 -9.43 8.42 -4.76
CA VAL A 444 -9.73 9.81 -5.07
C VAL A 444 -10.91 9.93 -6.05
N LEU A 445 -10.88 9.16 -7.15
CA LEU A 445 -11.93 9.19 -8.18
C LEU A 445 -13.26 8.59 -7.70
N GLU A 446 -13.19 7.56 -6.86
CA GLU A 446 -14.38 6.86 -6.36
C GLU A 446 -15.10 7.63 -5.26
N LEU A 447 -14.40 8.41 -4.45
CA LEU A 447 -14.95 9.10 -3.29
C LEU A 447 -15.10 10.61 -3.49
N GLY A 448 -14.21 11.25 -4.25
CA GLY A 448 -14.13 12.70 -4.35
C GLY A 448 -15.34 13.32 -5.07
N THR A 449 -16.11 14.15 -4.36
CA THR A 449 -17.11 15.01 -4.98
C THR A 449 -16.48 16.22 -5.66
N ARG A 450 -15.37 16.69 -5.08
CA ARG A 450 -14.46 17.69 -5.62
C ARG A 450 -13.02 17.20 -5.46
N ILE A 451 -12.20 17.37 -6.49
CA ILE A 451 -10.84 16.87 -6.53
C ILE A 451 -9.86 18.02 -6.75
N ALA A 452 -8.74 17.99 -6.02
CA ALA A 452 -7.59 18.82 -6.29
C ALA A 452 -6.31 17.97 -6.22
N VAL A 453 -5.22 18.44 -6.84
CA VAL A 453 -3.90 17.81 -6.75
C VAL A 453 -3.02 18.66 -5.85
N LEU A 454 -2.38 18.03 -4.89
CA LEU A 454 -1.34 18.65 -4.06
C LEU A 454 0.03 18.40 -4.71
N PHE A 455 0.62 19.47 -5.25
CA PHE A 455 1.91 19.40 -5.93
C PHE A 455 2.84 20.52 -5.43
N ARG A 456 4.01 20.12 -4.91
CA ARG A 456 5.02 21.06 -4.36
C ARG A 456 4.44 22.08 -3.39
N GLY A 457 3.59 21.63 -2.49
CA GLY A 457 2.97 22.46 -1.47
C GLY A 457 1.84 23.37 -1.95
N ARG A 458 1.35 23.25 -3.18
CA ARG A 458 0.25 24.02 -3.75
C ARG A 458 -0.92 23.11 -4.12
N LEU A 459 -2.15 23.63 -4.01
CA LEU A 459 -3.35 22.96 -4.50
C LEU A 459 -3.67 23.39 -5.92
N LEU A 460 -3.84 22.39 -6.78
CA LEU A 460 -4.25 22.53 -8.17
C LEU A 460 -5.67 21.98 -8.30
N PRO A 461 -6.71 22.82 -8.42
CA PRO A 461 -8.07 22.35 -8.59
C PRO A 461 -8.23 21.59 -9.90
N VAL A 462 -8.99 20.47 -9.88
CA VAL A 462 -9.29 19.67 -11.06
C VAL A 462 -10.73 19.91 -11.47
N ALA A 463 -10.95 20.39 -12.70
CA ALA A 463 -12.29 20.56 -13.24
C ALA A 463 -13.01 19.20 -13.32
N ARG A 464 -14.34 19.18 -13.10
CA ARG A 464 -15.12 17.92 -13.02
C ARG A 464 -15.01 17.06 -14.28
N GLU A 465 -14.89 17.70 -15.45
CA GLU A 465 -14.71 17.05 -16.76
C GLU A 465 -13.34 16.35 -16.87
N ALA A 466 -12.37 16.78 -16.06
CA ALA A 466 -11.03 16.21 -15.99
C ALA A 466 -10.84 15.20 -14.83
N HIS A 467 -11.92 14.74 -14.21
CA HIS A 467 -11.86 13.68 -13.20
C HIS A 467 -11.57 12.33 -13.88
N THR A 468 -10.38 12.19 -14.41
CA THR A 468 -9.89 10.97 -15.05
C THR A 468 -8.52 10.60 -14.47
N ARG A 469 -8.21 9.31 -14.43
CA ARG A 469 -6.91 8.80 -13.97
C ARG A 469 -5.74 9.48 -14.71
N GLN A 470 -5.86 9.65 -16.01
CA GLN A 470 -4.81 10.24 -16.84
C GLN A 470 -4.58 11.73 -16.54
N ALA A 471 -5.65 12.52 -16.44
CA ALA A 471 -5.53 13.97 -16.18
C ALA A 471 -4.97 14.25 -14.78
N ILE A 472 -5.49 13.55 -13.75
CA ILE A 472 -5.04 13.72 -12.37
C ILE A 472 -3.60 13.20 -12.24
N GLY A 473 -3.27 12.04 -12.83
CA GLY A 473 -1.93 11.47 -12.82
C GLY A 473 -0.86 12.40 -13.40
N ARG A 474 -1.15 13.09 -14.51
CA ARG A 474 -0.26 14.11 -15.10
C ARG A 474 -0.01 15.29 -14.17
N LEU A 475 -1.08 15.81 -13.55
CA LEU A 475 -0.96 16.90 -12.57
C LEU A 475 -0.14 16.50 -11.35
N MET A 476 -0.29 15.26 -10.87
CA MET A 476 0.51 14.72 -9.77
C MET A 476 2.01 14.70 -10.08
N LEU A 477 2.38 14.54 -11.36
CA LEU A 477 3.76 14.62 -11.85
C LEU A 477 4.24 16.03 -12.17
N GLY A 478 3.33 17.02 -12.10
CA GLY A 478 3.62 18.42 -12.41
C GLY A 478 3.55 18.75 -13.91
N GLU A 479 2.99 17.87 -14.73
CA GLU A 479 2.77 18.18 -16.14
C GLU A 479 1.65 19.21 -16.30
N GLY A 480 1.93 20.31 -17.04
CA GLY A 480 0.96 21.40 -17.25
C GLY A 480 0.86 22.39 -16.09
N VAL A 481 1.75 22.31 -15.11
CA VAL A 481 1.90 23.32 -14.06
C VAL A 481 2.99 24.30 -14.49
N ALA A 482 2.56 25.52 -14.91
CA ALA A 482 3.46 26.62 -15.28
C ALA A 482 3.97 27.38 -14.05
#